data_817c2b99f071b4fd63e5fbd141e22de7
#
_entry.id   817c2b99f071b4fd63e5fbd141e22de7
#
_cell.length_a   1.000
_cell.length_b   1.000
_cell.length_c   1.000
_cell.angle_alpha   90.00
_cell.angle_beta   90.00
_cell.angle_gamma   90.00
#
_symmetry.space_group_name_H-M   'P 1'
#
loop_
_entity.id
_entity.type
_entity.pdbx_description
1 polymer ?
#
loop_
_entity_poly.entity_id
_entity_poly.type
_entity_poly.pdbx_seq_one_letter_code
_entity_poly.pdbx_strand_id
1 'polypeptide(L)'
;MHITLQVVVPLIFAVLASFLMLKPAETKPVLATYYDLAPHARAEVDCLTQNILFEAGREPEKGKYAVALVTLNRVESPRYPNNICDVVRQRTRHTCQFSWWCIDKLQQKAVYSRYTAAEQRLYDMAQRVALDVYLNYNKLYDVTYGALFYHADYVSPYWKYSLRQTAVIGQHIFYRKP
;
A
#
# COMPACT_ATOMS: atom_id res chain seq x y z
N MET A 1 18.40 67.21 26.90
CA MET A 1 18.57 66.64 25.52
C MET A 1 17.86 65.29 25.52
N HIS A 2 16.55 65.32 25.21
CA HIS A 2 15.69 64.11 25.13
C HIS A 2 15.51 63.78 23.64
N ILE A 3 16.09 62.73 23.16
CA ILE A 3 15.84 62.19 21.80
C ILE A 3 15.39 60.74 21.95
N THR A 4 14.10 60.58 21.85
CA THR A 4 13.30 59.65 21.06
C THR A 4 13.58 58.14 21.17
N LEU A 5 12.77 57.55 22.05
CA LEU A 5 12.51 56.08 22.13
C LEU A 5 11.14 55.80 21.50
N GLN A 6 10.85 56.20 20.28
CA GLN A 6 9.51 56.03 19.70
C GLN A 6 9.44 55.35 18.32
N VAL A 7 10.54 54.82 17.77
CA VAL A 7 10.52 54.30 16.37
C VAL A 7 10.75 52.78 16.28
N VAL A 8 11.05 52.08 17.37
CA VAL A 8 11.43 50.63 17.31
C VAL A 8 10.25 49.69 17.53
N VAL A 9 9.17 50.13 18.16
CA VAL A 9 8.04 49.26 18.54
C VAL A 9 7.15 48.85 17.35
N PRO A 10 6.86 49.63 16.31
CA PRO A 10 5.95 49.19 15.23
C PRO A 10 6.56 48.19 14.25
N LEU A 11 7.88 48.08 14.13
CA LEU A 11 8.54 47.16 13.19
C LEU A 11 8.53 45.71 13.68
N ILE A 12 8.55 45.48 15.00
CA ILE A 12 8.54 44.13 15.58
C ILE A 12 7.14 43.51 15.46
N PHE A 13 6.06 44.29 15.56
CA PHE A 13 4.70 43.77 15.38
C PHE A 13 4.38 43.38 13.93
N ALA A 14 4.97 44.05 12.93
CA ALA A 14 4.76 43.73 11.51
C ALA A 14 5.41 42.38 11.12
N VAL A 15 6.55 42.01 11.70
CA VAL A 15 7.24 40.76 11.42
C VAL A 15 6.54 39.58 12.10
N LEU A 16 5.98 39.75 13.29
CA LEU A 16 5.22 38.71 13.98
C LEU A 16 3.86 38.39 13.33
N ALA A 17 3.23 39.38 12.68
CA ALA A 17 1.96 39.16 11.97
C ALA A 17 2.13 38.37 10.66
N SER A 18 3.32 38.40 10.04
CA SER A 18 3.59 37.68 8.80
C SER A 18 3.84 36.17 9.02
N PHE A 19 4.14 35.74 10.23
CA PHE A 19 4.37 34.32 10.56
C PHE A 19 3.08 33.52 10.83
N LEU A 20 1.94 34.18 10.99
CA LEU A 20 0.67 33.56 11.36
C LEU A 20 -0.21 33.12 10.18
N MET A 21 0.25 33.27 8.92
CA MET A 21 -0.56 32.99 7.73
C MET A 21 -0.10 31.77 6.91
N LEU A 22 0.78 30.94 7.44
CA LEU A 22 1.03 29.61 6.85
C LEU A 22 -0.14 28.72 7.25
N LYS A 23 -1.21 28.70 6.42
CA LYS A 23 -2.22 27.66 6.52
C LYS A 23 -1.50 26.31 6.36
N PRO A 24 -1.69 25.36 7.31
CA PRO A 24 -1.17 24.01 7.09
C PRO A 24 -1.75 23.51 5.77
N ALA A 25 -0.90 22.90 4.96
CA ALA A 25 -1.35 22.25 3.72
C ALA A 25 -2.47 21.27 4.08
N GLU A 26 -3.65 21.52 3.53
CA GLU A 26 -4.83 20.70 3.76
C GLU A 26 -4.58 19.34 3.10
N THR A 27 -4.12 18.36 3.88
CA THR A 27 -3.95 16.99 3.39
C THR A 27 -5.34 16.43 3.13
N LYS A 28 -5.69 16.29 1.85
CA LYS A 28 -6.94 15.63 1.47
C LYS A 28 -7.01 14.26 2.18
N PRO A 29 -8.13 13.91 2.78
CA PRO A 29 -8.30 12.58 3.37
C PRO A 29 -8.10 11.51 2.28
N VAL A 30 -7.48 10.38 2.65
CA VAL A 30 -7.16 9.27 1.71
C VAL A 30 -8.38 8.81 0.91
N LEU A 31 -9.56 8.81 1.51
CA LEU A 31 -10.81 8.45 0.82
C LEU A 31 -11.18 9.43 -0.31
N ALA A 32 -10.99 10.74 -0.12
CA ALA A 32 -11.24 11.73 -1.17
C ALA A 32 -10.30 11.49 -2.36
N THR A 33 -9.04 11.19 -2.12
CA THR A 33 -8.07 10.88 -3.17
C THR A 33 -8.45 9.62 -3.96
N TYR A 34 -8.98 8.56 -3.29
CA TYR A 34 -9.47 7.37 -3.98
C TYR A 34 -10.63 7.66 -4.93
N TYR A 35 -11.61 8.44 -4.51
CA TYR A 35 -12.77 8.81 -5.34
C TYR A 35 -12.43 9.78 -6.48
N ASP A 36 -11.33 10.52 -6.35
CA ASP A 36 -10.81 11.39 -7.42
C ASP A 36 -10.11 10.59 -8.56
N LEU A 37 -9.80 9.31 -8.35
CA LEU A 37 -9.18 8.47 -9.37
C LEU A 37 -10.13 8.18 -10.53
N ALA A 38 -9.59 8.04 -11.73
CA ALA A 38 -10.31 7.50 -12.87
C ALA A 38 -10.80 6.07 -12.59
N PRO A 39 -11.91 5.60 -13.21
CA PRO A 39 -12.49 4.27 -12.95
C PRO A 39 -11.49 3.12 -13.08
N HIS A 40 -10.60 3.16 -14.08
CA HIS A 40 -9.55 2.16 -14.27
C HIS A 40 -8.58 2.15 -13.08
N ALA A 41 -8.08 3.30 -12.66
CA ALA A 41 -7.15 3.41 -11.54
C ALA A 41 -7.78 2.93 -10.21
N ARG A 42 -9.07 3.22 -10.00
CA ARG A 42 -9.81 2.66 -8.86
C ARG A 42 -9.86 1.15 -8.89
N ALA A 43 -10.13 0.55 -10.05
CA ALA A 43 -10.15 -0.90 -10.20
C ALA A 43 -8.79 -1.54 -9.86
N GLU A 44 -7.67 -0.92 -10.24
CA GLU A 44 -6.32 -1.36 -9.89
C GLU A 44 -6.09 -1.29 -8.37
N VAL A 45 -6.48 -0.18 -7.74
CA VAL A 45 -6.40 -0.03 -6.27
C VAL A 45 -7.28 -1.05 -5.56
N ASP A 46 -8.48 -1.34 -6.07
CA ASP A 46 -9.39 -2.34 -5.49
C ASP A 46 -8.80 -3.75 -5.58
N CYS A 47 -8.17 -4.12 -6.71
CA CYS A 47 -7.47 -5.39 -6.84
C CYS A 47 -6.32 -5.50 -5.83
N LEU A 48 -5.53 -4.43 -5.66
CA LEU A 48 -4.42 -4.42 -4.70
C LEU A 48 -4.93 -4.47 -3.26
N THR A 49 -6.02 -3.74 -2.95
CA THR A 49 -6.67 -3.77 -1.64
C THR A 49 -7.09 -5.19 -1.26
N GLN A 50 -7.77 -5.88 -2.17
CA GLN A 50 -8.18 -7.26 -1.96
C GLN A 50 -6.99 -8.17 -1.72
N ASN A 51 -5.93 -8.03 -2.52
CA ASN A 51 -4.73 -8.82 -2.36
C ASN A 51 -4.09 -8.62 -0.99
N ILE A 52 -3.91 -7.37 -0.55
CA ILE A 52 -3.37 -7.04 0.78
C ILE A 52 -4.27 -7.61 1.89
N LEU A 53 -5.59 -7.46 1.75
CA LEU A 53 -6.55 -7.91 2.76
C LEU A 53 -6.48 -9.42 2.99
N PHE A 54 -6.44 -10.20 1.91
CA PHE A 54 -6.46 -11.66 2.00
C PHE A 54 -5.09 -12.27 2.34
N GLU A 55 -4.01 -11.65 1.87
CA GLU A 55 -2.66 -12.17 2.07
C GLU A 55 -2.01 -11.64 3.36
N ALA A 56 -2.28 -10.39 3.72
CA ALA A 56 -1.60 -9.69 4.81
C ALA A 56 -2.55 -8.90 5.74
N GLY A 57 -3.85 -9.16 5.72
CA GLY A 57 -4.84 -8.38 6.46
C GLY A 57 -4.56 -8.27 7.96
N ARG A 58 -4.02 -9.32 8.57
CA ARG A 58 -3.65 -9.37 9.99
C ARG A 58 -2.17 -9.06 10.26
N GLU A 59 -1.37 -8.89 9.21
CA GLU A 59 0.03 -8.52 9.34
C GLU A 59 0.18 -7.09 9.89
N PRO A 60 1.33 -6.75 10.50
CA PRO A 60 1.71 -5.36 10.75
C PRO A 60 1.67 -4.54 9.46
N GLU A 61 1.56 -3.23 9.56
CA GLU A 61 1.47 -2.34 8.40
C GLU A 61 2.63 -2.54 7.41
N LYS A 62 3.86 -2.73 7.91
CA LYS A 62 5.02 -3.04 7.08
C LYS A 62 4.85 -4.34 6.26
N GLY A 63 4.16 -5.36 6.81
CA GLY A 63 3.84 -6.59 6.08
C GLY A 63 2.84 -6.37 4.94
N LYS A 64 1.86 -5.48 5.15
CA LYS A 64 0.91 -5.06 4.11
C LYS A 64 1.62 -4.35 2.95
N TYR A 65 2.51 -3.40 3.27
CA TYR A 65 3.36 -2.76 2.26
C TYR A 65 4.22 -3.77 1.51
N ALA A 66 4.83 -4.73 2.21
CA ALA A 66 5.67 -5.75 1.58
C ALA A 66 4.90 -6.59 0.55
N VAL A 67 3.68 -7.06 0.87
CA VAL A 67 2.83 -7.79 -0.08
C VAL A 67 2.41 -6.92 -1.25
N ALA A 68 2.05 -5.65 -1.01
CA ALA A 68 1.71 -4.70 -2.06
C ALA A 68 2.91 -4.47 -3.01
N LEU A 69 4.11 -4.24 -2.46
CA LEU A 69 5.33 -4.00 -3.23
C LEU A 69 5.71 -5.22 -4.09
N VAL A 70 5.55 -6.46 -3.59
CA VAL A 70 5.73 -7.66 -4.42
C VAL A 70 4.76 -7.66 -5.61
N THR A 71 3.52 -7.24 -5.42
CA THR A 71 2.55 -7.15 -6.53
C THR A 71 3.01 -6.13 -7.58
N LEU A 72 3.49 -4.96 -7.17
CA LEU A 72 4.01 -3.94 -8.10
C LEU A 72 5.33 -4.38 -8.74
N ASN A 73 6.24 -5.03 -7.99
CA ASN A 73 7.46 -5.61 -8.55
C ASN A 73 7.16 -6.62 -9.66
N ARG A 74 6.05 -7.36 -9.53
CA ARG A 74 5.59 -8.25 -10.59
C ARG A 74 5.08 -7.48 -11.80
N VAL A 75 4.30 -6.42 -11.62
CA VAL A 75 3.83 -5.54 -12.71
C VAL A 75 5.01 -4.98 -13.52
N GLU A 76 6.10 -4.58 -12.85
CA GLU A 76 7.33 -4.08 -13.49
C GLU A 76 8.20 -5.18 -14.12
N SER A 77 7.94 -6.43 -13.78
CA SER A 77 8.71 -7.55 -14.29
C SER A 77 8.15 -8.05 -15.63
N PRO A 78 8.97 -8.20 -16.71
CA PRO A 78 8.50 -8.67 -18.00
C PRO A 78 7.97 -10.12 -17.99
N ARG A 79 8.03 -10.82 -16.86
CA ARG A 79 7.54 -12.19 -16.67
C ARG A 79 6.10 -12.25 -16.18
N TYR A 80 5.51 -11.13 -15.85
CA TYR A 80 4.17 -11.02 -15.28
C TYR A 80 3.31 -10.07 -16.12
N PRO A 81 2.00 -10.08 -15.93
CA PRO A 81 1.14 -9.06 -16.52
C PRO A 81 1.55 -7.63 -16.10
N ASN A 82 1.29 -6.67 -16.97
CA ASN A 82 1.70 -5.27 -16.81
C ASN A 82 0.66 -4.39 -16.07
N ASN A 83 -0.28 -4.99 -15.36
CA ASN A 83 -1.24 -4.30 -14.51
C ASN A 83 -1.55 -5.12 -13.25
N ILE A 84 -2.00 -4.45 -12.20
CA ILE A 84 -2.19 -5.04 -10.87
C ILE A 84 -3.29 -6.09 -10.90
N CYS A 85 -4.43 -5.78 -11.52
CA CYS A 85 -5.57 -6.69 -11.54
C CYS A 85 -5.23 -8.02 -12.21
N ASP A 86 -4.48 -8.00 -13.31
CA ASP A 86 -4.09 -9.22 -14.01
C ASP A 86 -3.01 -10.00 -13.24
N VAL A 87 -2.07 -9.32 -12.56
CA VAL A 87 -1.14 -9.98 -11.63
C VAL A 87 -1.88 -10.69 -10.50
N VAL A 88 -2.85 -10.01 -9.88
CA VAL A 88 -3.64 -10.57 -8.77
C VAL A 88 -4.52 -11.73 -9.23
N ARG A 89 -5.07 -11.64 -10.43
CA ARG A 89 -5.98 -12.65 -11.00
C ARG A 89 -5.26 -13.73 -11.80
N GLN A 90 -3.94 -13.67 -11.88
CA GLN A 90 -3.15 -14.63 -12.65
C GLN A 90 -3.40 -16.06 -12.17
N ARG A 91 -3.67 -16.95 -13.14
CA ARG A 91 -3.92 -18.37 -12.87
C ARG A 91 -3.36 -19.24 -13.98
N THR A 92 -2.98 -20.45 -13.61
CA THR A 92 -2.78 -21.57 -14.54
C THR A 92 -4.08 -22.36 -14.68
N ARG A 93 -4.05 -23.46 -15.44
CA ARG A 93 -5.20 -24.37 -15.55
C ARG A 93 -5.63 -24.96 -14.18
N HIS A 94 -4.71 -25.10 -13.22
CA HIS A 94 -4.93 -25.83 -11.99
C HIS A 94 -4.72 -25.02 -10.72
N THR A 95 -4.09 -23.84 -10.81
CA THR A 95 -3.72 -23.03 -9.64
C THR A 95 -3.89 -21.55 -9.90
N CYS A 96 -4.30 -20.80 -8.87
CA CYS A 96 -4.24 -19.35 -8.85
C CYS A 96 -2.93 -18.88 -8.23
N GLN A 97 -2.41 -17.74 -8.71
CA GLN A 97 -1.25 -17.09 -8.11
C GLN A 97 -1.51 -16.75 -6.64
N PHE A 98 -2.72 -16.28 -6.35
CA PHE A 98 -3.25 -16.07 -5.02
C PHE A 98 -4.44 -17.01 -4.81
N SER A 99 -4.34 -17.88 -3.81
CA SER A 99 -5.32 -18.97 -3.59
C SER A 99 -6.74 -18.45 -3.38
N TRP A 100 -6.90 -17.34 -2.68
CA TRP A 100 -8.19 -16.71 -2.38
C TRP A 100 -8.95 -16.29 -3.65
N TRP A 101 -8.26 -16.00 -4.77
CA TRP A 101 -8.92 -15.64 -6.02
C TRP A 101 -9.64 -16.83 -6.68
N CYS A 102 -9.23 -18.05 -6.41
CA CYS A 102 -9.87 -19.28 -6.89
C CYS A 102 -11.04 -19.75 -6.00
N ILE A 103 -11.30 -19.10 -4.87
CA ILE A 103 -12.46 -19.39 -4.04
C ILE A 103 -13.72 -18.90 -4.75
N ASP A 104 -14.83 -19.63 -4.62
CA ASP A 104 -16.09 -19.33 -5.27
C ASP A 104 -16.52 -17.86 -5.02
N LYS A 105 -16.90 -17.16 -6.09
CA LYS A 105 -17.36 -15.77 -6.04
C LYS A 105 -18.55 -15.55 -5.10
N LEU A 106 -19.37 -16.56 -4.88
CA LEU A 106 -20.47 -16.51 -3.90
C LEU A 106 -19.94 -16.45 -2.46
N GLN A 107 -18.89 -17.19 -2.16
CA GLN A 107 -18.23 -17.14 -0.86
C GLN A 107 -17.50 -15.80 -0.68
N GLN A 108 -16.84 -15.30 -1.71
CA GLN A 108 -16.22 -13.97 -1.67
C GLN A 108 -17.26 -12.88 -1.39
N LYS A 109 -18.39 -12.86 -2.12
CA LYS A 109 -19.46 -11.88 -1.92
C LYS A 109 -20.07 -11.94 -0.51
N ALA A 110 -20.22 -13.14 0.04
CA ALA A 110 -20.71 -13.34 1.40
C ALA A 110 -19.76 -12.76 2.47
N VAL A 111 -18.45 -12.82 2.23
CA VAL A 111 -17.44 -12.20 3.12
C VAL A 111 -17.58 -10.68 3.11
N TYR A 112 -17.75 -10.05 1.94
CA TYR A 112 -17.82 -8.58 1.81
C TYR A 112 -19.15 -7.99 2.32
N SER A 113 -20.24 -8.75 2.32
CA SER A 113 -21.57 -8.20 2.66
C SER A 113 -21.86 -8.07 4.15
N ARG A 114 -20.97 -8.56 5.03
CA ARG A 114 -21.18 -8.65 6.49
C ARG A 114 -19.93 -8.34 7.30
N TYR A 115 -19.15 -7.35 6.88
CA TYR A 115 -17.99 -6.97 7.69
C TYR A 115 -18.41 -6.54 9.09
N THR A 116 -17.81 -7.17 10.08
CA THR A 116 -17.78 -6.64 11.44
C THR A 116 -16.97 -5.34 11.47
N ALA A 117 -17.14 -4.53 12.51
CA ALA A 117 -16.34 -3.31 12.68
C ALA A 117 -14.82 -3.58 12.69
N ALA A 118 -14.39 -4.78 13.11
CA ALA A 118 -12.99 -5.18 13.07
C ALA A 118 -12.52 -5.47 11.63
N GLU A 119 -13.31 -6.20 10.86
CA GLU A 119 -13.01 -6.49 9.45
C GLU A 119 -13.04 -5.23 8.59
N GLN A 120 -13.94 -4.30 8.86
CA GLN A 120 -13.95 -3.01 8.19
C GLN A 120 -12.64 -2.24 8.43
N ARG A 121 -12.11 -2.23 9.67
CA ARG A 121 -10.80 -1.61 9.93
C ARG A 121 -9.66 -2.27 9.18
N LEU A 122 -9.68 -3.59 9.01
CA LEU A 122 -8.67 -4.30 8.21
C LEU A 122 -8.76 -3.92 6.72
N TYR A 123 -9.98 -3.80 6.21
CA TYR A 123 -10.22 -3.34 4.84
C TYR A 123 -9.74 -1.91 4.63
N ASP A 124 -10.11 -0.98 5.52
CA ASP A 124 -9.72 0.43 5.43
C ASP A 124 -8.19 0.60 5.47
N MET A 125 -7.51 -0.20 6.30
CA MET A 125 -6.06 -0.24 6.36
C MET A 125 -5.46 -0.77 5.05
N ALA A 126 -5.99 -1.87 4.52
CA ALA A 126 -5.54 -2.44 3.25
C ALA A 126 -5.74 -1.45 2.09
N GLN A 127 -6.90 -0.77 2.03
CA GLN A 127 -7.19 0.24 0.99
C GLN A 127 -6.25 1.45 1.08
N ARG A 128 -5.94 1.92 2.29
CA ARG A 128 -4.99 3.01 2.48
C ARG A 128 -3.60 2.64 1.98
N VAL A 129 -3.10 1.46 2.34
CA VAL A 129 -1.80 0.96 1.85
C VAL A 129 -1.81 0.77 0.34
N ALA A 130 -2.88 0.19 -0.22
CA ALA A 130 -3.03 -0.01 -1.65
C ALA A 130 -2.97 1.32 -2.42
N LEU A 131 -3.71 2.33 -1.95
CA LEU A 131 -3.75 3.64 -2.55
C LEU A 131 -2.38 4.34 -2.49
N ASP A 132 -1.71 4.29 -1.33
CA ASP A 132 -0.38 4.88 -1.16
C ASP A 132 0.64 4.21 -2.09
N VAL A 133 0.66 2.89 -2.13
CA VAL A 133 1.58 2.14 -3.02
C VAL A 133 1.25 2.44 -4.49
N TYR A 134 -0.01 2.45 -4.89
CA TYR A 134 -0.41 2.77 -6.26
C TYR A 134 0.06 4.15 -6.71
N LEU A 135 -0.10 5.17 -5.87
CA LEU A 135 0.24 6.56 -6.19
C LEU A 135 1.73 6.87 -6.07
N ASN A 136 2.44 6.19 -5.20
CA ASN A 136 3.78 6.56 -4.78
C ASN A 136 4.84 5.46 -4.99
N TYR A 137 4.53 4.37 -5.69
CA TYR A 137 5.44 3.21 -5.86
C TYR A 137 6.88 3.61 -6.18
N ASN A 138 7.08 4.50 -7.16
CA ASN A 138 8.41 4.96 -7.59
C ASN A 138 9.17 5.81 -6.54
N LYS A 139 8.51 6.21 -5.46
CA LYS A 139 9.08 7.01 -4.37
C LYS A 139 9.23 6.19 -3.08
N LEU A 140 8.57 5.04 -3.00
CA LEU A 140 8.63 4.18 -1.83
C LEU A 140 9.93 3.38 -1.82
N TYR A 141 10.50 3.24 -0.63
CA TYR A 141 11.59 2.30 -0.42
C TYR A 141 11.04 0.86 -0.43
N ASP A 142 11.52 0.04 -1.36
CA ASP A 142 11.11 -1.37 -1.41
C ASP A 142 11.76 -2.19 -0.29
N VAL A 143 11.01 -2.37 0.78
CA VAL A 143 11.41 -3.16 1.96
C VAL A 143 11.60 -4.65 1.65
N THR A 144 11.18 -5.11 0.45
CA THR A 144 11.33 -6.50 -0.01
C THR A 144 12.56 -6.72 -0.89
N TYR A 145 13.28 -5.63 -1.26
CA TYR A 145 14.47 -5.66 -2.11
C TYR A 145 14.25 -6.34 -3.47
N GLY A 146 13.14 -6.01 -4.14
CA GLY A 146 12.81 -6.54 -5.45
C GLY A 146 12.26 -7.96 -5.42
N ALA A 147 11.65 -8.38 -4.31
CA ALA A 147 11.05 -9.70 -4.22
C ALA A 147 9.90 -9.88 -5.21
N LEU A 148 9.84 -11.07 -5.81
CA LEU A 148 8.75 -11.50 -6.70
C LEU A 148 7.99 -12.70 -6.10
N PHE A 149 8.50 -13.29 -5.02
CA PHE A 149 7.95 -14.47 -4.36
C PHE A 149 7.95 -14.27 -2.86
N TYR A 150 6.98 -14.86 -2.20
CA TYR A 150 6.96 -14.98 -0.75
C TYR A 150 6.16 -16.20 -0.32
N HIS A 151 6.35 -16.63 0.90
CA HIS A 151 5.53 -17.61 1.58
C HIS A 151 5.46 -17.29 3.08
N ALA A 152 4.44 -17.82 3.76
CA ALA A 152 4.34 -17.71 5.20
C ALA A 152 5.45 -18.54 5.88
N ASP A 153 5.98 -18.08 7.00
CA ASP A 153 7.13 -18.67 7.71
C ASP A 153 6.88 -20.11 8.18
N TYR A 154 5.62 -20.46 8.42
CA TYR A 154 5.19 -21.82 8.83
C TYR A 154 5.04 -22.81 7.66
N VAL A 155 5.27 -22.40 6.39
CA VAL A 155 5.31 -23.29 5.23
C VAL A 155 6.70 -23.33 4.62
N SER A 156 7.01 -24.43 3.93
CA SER A 156 8.33 -24.64 3.33
C SER A 156 8.19 -25.12 1.88
N PRO A 157 7.81 -24.24 0.94
CA PRO A 157 7.64 -24.64 -0.44
C PRO A 157 8.99 -24.99 -1.06
N TYR A 158 8.98 -26.03 -1.87
CA TYR A 158 10.21 -26.58 -2.46
C TYR A 158 10.96 -25.54 -3.35
N TRP A 159 10.23 -24.64 -4.01
CA TRP A 159 10.82 -23.62 -4.90
C TRP A 159 11.73 -22.61 -4.18
N LYS A 160 11.62 -22.44 -2.87
CA LYS A 160 12.43 -21.48 -2.11
C LYS A 160 13.94 -21.76 -2.20
N TYR A 161 14.33 -23.03 -2.38
CA TYR A 161 15.74 -23.42 -2.46
C TYR A 161 16.44 -22.98 -3.75
N SER A 162 15.67 -22.62 -4.79
CA SER A 162 16.19 -22.09 -6.06
C SER A 162 16.19 -20.56 -6.12
N LEU A 163 15.77 -19.88 -5.04
CA LEU A 163 15.63 -18.44 -4.97
C LEU A 163 16.52 -17.84 -3.89
N ARG A 164 16.87 -16.57 -4.06
CA ARG A 164 17.58 -15.79 -3.06
C ARG A 164 16.57 -15.16 -2.09
N GLN A 165 16.68 -15.47 -0.81
CA GLN A 165 15.93 -14.78 0.23
C GLN A 165 16.38 -13.32 0.32
N THR A 166 15.43 -12.40 0.42
CA THR A 166 15.69 -10.94 0.44
C THR A 166 15.30 -10.29 1.76
N ALA A 167 14.16 -10.70 2.35
CA ALA A 167 13.66 -10.14 3.58
C ALA A 167 12.83 -11.15 4.38
N VAL A 168 12.66 -10.87 5.68
CA VAL A 168 11.65 -11.48 6.56
C VAL A 168 10.88 -10.34 7.19
N ILE A 169 9.57 -10.28 6.96
CA ILE A 169 8.70 -9.19 7.42
C ILE A 169 7.38 -9.81 7.90
N GLY A 170 7.05 -9.58 9.18
CA GLY A 170 5.91 -10.26 9.81
C GLY A 170 6.07 -11.78 9.72
N GLN A 171 5.03 -12.45 9.32
CA GLN A 171 5.02 -13.91 9.13
C GLN A 171 5.37 -14.33 7.68
N HIS A 172 6.00 -13.44 6.88
CA HIS A 172 6.36 -13.74 5.50
C HIS A 172 7.86 -13.68 5.25
N ILE A 173 8.34 -14.62 4.44
CA ILE A 173 9.71 -14.68 3.94
C ILE A 173 9.68 -14.38 2.44
N PHE A 174 10.47 -13.39 2.01
CA PHE A 174 10.47 -12.82 0.67
C PHE A 174 11.67 -13.28 -0.12
N TYR A 175 11.49 -13.47 -1.45
CA TYR A 175 12.51 -14.01 -2.34
C TYR A 175 12.48 -13.35 -3.71
N ARG A 176 13.67 -13.34 -4.36
CA ARG A 176 13.82 -13.00 -5.77
C ARG A 176 14.63 -14.07 -6.51
N LYS A 177 14.65 -14.03 -7.82
CA LYS A 177 15.59 -14.86 -8.60
C LYS A 177 17.02 -14.38 -8.34
N PRO A 178 18.01 -15.28 -8.39
CA PRO A 178 19.43 -14.91 -8.34
C PRO A 178 19.82 -13.90 -9.42
#